data_3173263d2517eb1881d8911f03d1fe3e
#
_entry.id   3173263d2517eb1881d8911f03d1fe3e
#
_cell.length_a   1.000
_cell.length_b   1.000
_cell.length_c   1.000
_cell.angle_alpha   90.00
_cell.angle_beta   90.00
_cell.angle_gamma   90.00
#
_symmetry.space_group_name_H-M   'P 1'
#
loop_
_entity.id
_entity.type
_entity.pdbx_description
1 polymer ?
#
loop_
_entity_poly.entity_id
_entity_poly.type
_entity_poly.pdbx_seq_one_letter_code
_entity_poly.pdbx_strand_id
1 'polypeptide(L)'
;MAAEVLSATGRAVAVYDRMPSVARKFLMAGRGGLNLSHSEPFERFMTRYNKRATQLRPALEAFPPKALRDWADGLGAETFVGSSGRIFPKAMKASPLLRTWLQRLQRQGVVFHLRHDWLGWQGDDLVFDNGNRVLVPAETTILALGGASWPRLGGDGGWAGLLRERGVEVSALAPANVGFTAVWTDDFAARFAGTPLKNIAVTFAGKTVAGELMLTRTGLEGGAIYAVSAGLRDAIARHGHAELSIDLRPDLNVGQVISKFGRASPKDSLSNRLRKSLNLTPAAIALVHETRAPDIKAVSVRLTGAQGVERAISTAGGISFSSLTPDLEVKAVPGVYAVGEMLDWEAPTGGYLLQACFATTVWAARAVLKRLSAD
;
A
#
# COMPACT_ATOMS: atom_id res chain seq x y z
N MET A 1 -3.86 -6.15 16.12
CA MET A 1 -3.16 -5.18 17.01
C MET A 1 -4.10 -4.60 18.06
N ALA A 2 -5.27 -4.02 17.72
CA ALA A 2 -6.23 -3.53 18.74
C ALA A 2 -6.61 -4.63 19.72
N ALA A 3 -6.97 -5.80 19.23
CA ALA A 3 -7.31 -6.94 20.08
C ALA A 3 -6.19 -7.29 21.07
N GLU A 4 -4.92 -7.22 20.64
CA GLU A 4 -3.78 -7.48 21.51
C GLU A 4 -3.63 -6.42 22.61
N VAL A 5 -3.76 -5.13 22.25
CA VAL A 5 -3.64 -4.02 23.22
C VAL A 5 -4.76 -4.10 24.26
N LEU A 6 -5.99 -4.36 23.84
CA LEU A 6 -7.15 -4.41 24.72
C LEU A 6 -7.14 -5.68 25.61
N SER A 7 -6.90 -6.84 25.02
CA SER A 7 -6.92 -8.12 25.77
C SER A 7 -5.74 -8.25 26.74
N ALA A 8 -4.61 -7.59 26.49
CA ALA A 8 -3.47 -7.55 27.40
C ALA A 8 -3.80 -6.88 28.74
N THR A 9 -4.88 -6.09 28.83
CA THR A 9 -5.38 -5.47 30.07
C THR A 9 -6.54 -6.24 30.71
N GLY A 10 -6.84 -7.46 30.22
CA GLY A 10 -7.92 -8.30 30.73
C GLY A 10 -9.32 -7.97 30.17
N ARG A 11 -9.43 -7.07 29.21
CA ARG A 11 -10.72 -6.77 28.55
C ARG A 11 -11.14 -7.93 27.65
N ALA A 12 -12.44 -8.25 27.67
CA ALA A 12 -13.02 -9.22 26.75
C ALA A 12 -13.04 -8.65 25.34
N VAL A 13 -12.47 -9.37 24.35
CA VAL A 13 -12.37 -8.92 22.98
C VAL A 13 -12.87 -10.01 22.02
N ALA A 14 -13.81 -9.64 21.16
CA ALA A 14 -14.27 -10.46 20.05
C ALA A 14 -13.84 -9.81 18.71
N VAL A 15 -13.31 -10.63 17.80
CA VAL A 15 -12.91 -10.22 16.45
C VAL A 15 -13.82 -10.89 15.43
N TYR A 16 -14.51 -10.09 14.64
CA TYR A 16 -15.39 -10.56 13.57
C TYR A 16 -14.70 -10.37 12.22
N ASP A 17 -14.65 -11.42 11.41
CA ASP A 17 -14.06 -11.39 10.06
C ASP A 17 -15.00 -12.11 9.08
N ARG A 18 -15.33 -11.46 7.96
CA ARG A 18 -16.15 -12.03 6.90
C ARG A 18 -15.52 -13.25 6.21
N MET A 19 -14.20 -13.37 6.31
CA MET A 19 -13.43 -14.42 5.65
C MET A 19 -13.36 -15.70 6.49
N PRO A 20 -13.10 -16.87 5.88
CA PRO A 20 -12.94 -18.13 6.61
C PRO A 20 -11.62 -18.23 7.39
N SER A 21 -10.75 -17.25 7.31
CA SER A 21 -9.52 -17.11 8.11
C SER A 21 -9.12 -15.66 8.21
N VAL A 22 -8.57 -15.26 9.35
CA VAL A 22 -8.11 -13.88 9.59
C VAL A 22 -6.82 -13.54 8.83
N ALA A 23 -6.53 -12.25 8.74
CA ALA A 23 -5.26 -11.67 8.27
C ALA A 23 -4.84 -12.06 6.84
N ARG A 24 -5.78 -12.32 5.94
CA ARG A 24 -5.50 -12.76 4.56
C ARG A 24 -4.70 -11.72 3.77
N LYS A 25 -5.00 -10.42 3.89
CA LYS A 25 -4.21 -9.35 3.24
C LYS A 25 -2.80 -9.25 3.82
N PHE A 26 -2.62 -9.47 5.13
CA PHE A 26 -1.30 -9.51 5.77
C PHE A 26 -0.44 -10.66 5.22
N LEU A 27 -1.03 -11.85 5.03
CA LEU A 27 -0.36 -12.99 4.40
C LEU A 27 0.01 -12.70 2.94
N MET A 28 -0.85 -11.99 2.20
CA MET A 28 -0.57 -11.58 0.82
C MET A 28 0.60 -10.58 0.77
N ALA A 29 0.66 -9.62 1.67
CA ALA A 29 1.76 -8.65 1.77
C ALA A 29 3.13 -9.32 1.97
N GLY A 30 3.16 -10.52 2.54
CA GLY A 30 4.38 -11.30 2.77
C GLY A 30 4.85 -12.18 1.60
N ARG A 31 4.20 -12.18 0.44
CA ARG A 31 4.56 -13.08 -0.69
C ARG A 31 5.97 -12.83 -1.27
N GLY A 32 6.38 -11.58 -1.40
CA GLY A 32 7.70 -11.18 -1.88
C GLY A 32 8.69 -10.84 -0.76
N GLY A 33 8.34 -11.14 0.49
CA GLY A 33 9.04 -10.69 1.69
C GLY A 33 8.17 -9.71 2.47
N LEU A 34 7.88 -10.04 3.75
CA LEU A 34 7.06 -9.18 4.61
C LEU A 34 7.84 -7.93 5.01
N ASN A 35 7.58 -6.82 4.34
CA ASN A 35 8.14 -5.53 4.69
C ASN A 35 7.29 -4.86 5.78
N LEU A 36 7.74 -4.92 7.03
CA LEU A 36 7.01 -4.41 8.19
C LEU A 36 7.04 -2.88 8.29
N SER A 37 8.21 -2.29 8.05
CA SER A 37 8.45 -0.87 8.23
C SER A 37 9.73 -0.42 7.51
N HIS A 38 10.22 0.80 7.79
CA HIS A 38 11.44 1.35 7.21
C HIS A 38 12.30 2.01 8.28
N SER A 39 13.64 1.95 8.13
CA SER A 39 14.61 2.43 9.10
C SER A 39 15.09 3.86 8.87
N GLU A 40 14.51 4.57 7.90
CA GLU A 40 14.90 5.97 7.64
C GLU A 40 14.58 6.88 8.84
N PRO A 41 15.26 8.04 8.98
CA PRO A 41 14.97 8.99 10.04
C PRO A 41 13.49 9.39 10.07
N PHE A 42 12.90 9.52 11.27
CA PHE A 42 11.46 9.66 11.49
C PHE A 42 10.85 10.84 10.70
N GLU A 43 11.52 12.00 10.66
CA GLU A 43 11.00 13.15 9.90
C GLU A 43 10.94 12.87 8.39
N ARG A 44 11.92 12.15 7.85
CA ARG A 44 11.88 11.69 6.46
C ARG A 44 10.79 10.64 6.25
N PHE A 45 10.62 9.73 7.20
CA PHE A 45 9.55 8.74 7.20
C PHE A 45 8.17 9.41 7.14
N MET A 46 7.95 10.48 7.90
CA MET A 46 6.71 11.24 7.92
C MET A 46 6.36 11.85 6.55
N THR A 47 7.34 12.27 5.77
CA THR A 47 7.09 12.83 4.43
C THR A 47 6.43 11.84 3.47
N ARG A 48 6.47 10.54 3.77
CA ARG A 48 5.85 9.50 2.93
C ARG A 48 4.32 9.52 2.95
N TYR A 49 3.72 10.13 3.96
CA TYR A 49 2.27 10.28 4.10
C TYR A 49 1.73 11.59 3.48
N ASN A 50 2.60 12.36 2.80
CA ASN A 50 2.23 13.55 2.03
C ASN A 50 1.35 14.51 2.86
N LYS A 51 0.20 14.91 2.31
CA LYS A 51 -0.77 15.84 2.95
C LYS A 51 -1.39 15.31 4.25
N ARG A 52 -1.27 14.02 4.56
CA ARG A 52 -1.83 13.39 5.77
C ARG A 52 -0.79 13.15 6.87
N ALA A 53 0.45 13.57 6.67
CA ALA A 53 1.51 13.42 7.66
C ALA A 53 1.13 14.02 9.03
N THR A 54 0.53 15.22 9.06
CA THR A 54 0.13 15.88 10.30
C THR A 54 -0.91 15.08 11.08
N GLN A 55 -1.92 14.53 10.41
CA GLN A 55 -2.99 13.75 11.05
C GLN A 55 -2.50 12.40 11.57
N LEU A 56 -1.53 11.77 10.89
CA LEU A 56 -0.99 10.48 11.28
C LEU A 56 0.15 10.59 12.32
N ARG A 57 0.76 11.78 12.47
CA ARG A 57 1.92 11.98 13.35
C ARG A 57 1.69 11.51 14.78
N PRO A 58 0.60 11.85 15.50
CA PRO A 58 0.40 11.41 16.88
C PRO A 58 0.44 9.88 17.03
N ALA A 59 -0.22 9.16 16.11
CA ALA A 59 -0.24 7.71 16.13
C ALA A 59 1.14 7.11 15.83
N LEU A 60 1.87 7.68 14.85
CA LEU A 60 3.21 7.21 14.46
C LEU A 60 4.29 7.54 15.49
N GLU A 61 4.16 8.63 16.25
CA GLU A 61 5.01 8.94 17.40
C GLU A 61 4.74 8.01 18.58
N ALA A 62 3.46 7.67 18.82
CA ALA A 62 3.06 6.74 19.88
C ALA A 62 3.45 5.29 19.58
N PHE A 63 3.55 4.91 18.30
CA PHE A 63 3.98 3.58 17.86
C PHE A 63 4.91 3.68 16.64
N PRO A 64 6.17 4.12 16.83
CA PRO A 64 7.13 4.35 15.75
C PRO A 64 7.67 3.04 15.15
N PRO A 65 8.43 3.10 14.04
CA PRO A 65 9.05 1.94 13.41
C PRO A 65 9.84 1.04 14.36
N LYS A 66 10.52 1.62 15.34
CA LYS A 66 11.21 0.85 16.39
C LYS A 66 10.23 0.02 17.22
N ALA A 67 9.10 0.59 17.63
CA ALA A 67 8.11 -0.13 18.44
C ALA A 67 7.48 -1.30 17.67
N LEU A 68 7.22 -1.13 16.37
CA LEU A 68 6.73 -2.23 15.52
C LEU A 68 7.77 -3.33 15.36
N ARG A 69 9.04 -2.97 15.24
CA ARG A 69 10.16 -3.90 15.20
C ARG A 69 10.28 -4.67 16.50
N ASP A 70 10.31 -3.97 17.64
CA ASP A 70 10.41 -4.58 18.97
C ASP A 70 9.23 -5.54 19.24
N TRP A 71 8.02 -5.17 18.81
CA TRP A 71 6.84 -6.03 18.88
C TRP A 71 7.00 -7.31 18.06
N ALA A 72 7.47 -7.19 16.80
CA ALA A 72 7.69 -8.35 15.94
C ALA A 72 8.80 -9.27 16.48
N ASP A 73 9.88 -8.68 17.00
CA ASP A 73 10.98 -9.43 17.65
C ASP A 73 10.52 -10.12 18.92
N GLY A 74 9.61 -9.50 19.71
CA GLY A 74 8.94 -10.11 20.85
C GLY A 74 7.98 -11.27 20.47
N LEU A 75 7.71 -11.47 19.19
CA LEU A 75 7.03 -12.64 18.61
C LEU A 75 8.00 -13.63 17.95
N GLY A 76 9.30 -13.43 18.10
CA GLY A 76 10.34 -14.29 17.51
C GLY A 76 10.63 -14.04 16.04
N ALA A 77 10.32 -12.85 15.52
CA ALA A 77 10.54 -12.54 14.11
C ALA A 77 12.03 -12.33 13.73
N GLU A 78 12.89 -11.99 14.72
CA GLU A 78 14.32 -11.67 14.51
C GLU A 78 14.49 -10.71 13.32
N THR A 79 13.93 -9.50 13.44
CA THR A 79 13.89 -8.56 12.33
C THR A 79 15.27 -8.02 11.95
N PHE A 80 15.47 -7.76 10.65
CA PHE A 80 16.67 -7.12 10.14
C PHE A 80 16.34 -5.98 9.18
N VAL A 81 17.31 -5.09 8.97
CA VAL A 81 17.22 -3.99 8.01
C VAL A 81 17.91 -4.43 6.71
N GLY A 82 17.17 -4.45 5.62
CA GLY A 82 17.71 -4.72 4.29
C GLY A 82 18.50 -3.53 3.72
N SER A 83 19.22 -3.73 2.64
CA SER A 83 20.06 -2.70 1.99
C SER A 83 19.31 -1.44 1.56
N SER A 84 18.01 -1.55 1.32
CA SER A 84 17.12 -0.43 0.97
C SER A 84 16.53 0.30 2.18
N GLY A 85 16.91 -0.05 3.41
CA GLY A 85 16.32 0.49 4.64
C GLY A 85 15.00 -0.16 5.07
N ARG A 86 14.44 -1.07 4.29
CA ARG A 86 13.23 -1.82 4.63
C ARG A 86 13.49 -2.81 5.76
N ILE A 87 12.51 -2.97 6.65
CA ILE A 87 12.59 -3.88 7.80
C ILE A 87 11.81 -5.16 7.50
N PHE A 88 12.47 -6.30 7.59
CA PHE A 88 11.91 -7.62 7.32
C PHE A 88 12.09 -8.55 8.51
N PRO A 89 11.16 -9.51 8.76
CA PRO A 89 11.45 -10.65 9.61
C PRO A 89 12.48 -11.56 8.92
N LYS A 90 13.33 -12.22 9.68
CA LYS A 90 14.37 -13.14 9.19
C LYS A 90 13.81 -14.24 8.27
N ALA A 91 12.63 -14.72 8.59
CA ALA A 91 11.92 -15.70 7.76
C ALA A 91 11.44 -15.15 6.41
N MET A 92 11.50 -13.84 6.18
CA MET A 92 10.96 -13.14 5.01
C MET A 92 9.45 -13.33 4.75
N LYS A 93 8.76 -14.16 5.51
CA LYS A 93 7.36 -14.56 5.34
C LYS A 93 6.48 -14.02 6.47
N ALA A 94 5.22 -13.72 6.16
CA ALA A 94 4.23 -13.29 7.14
C ALA A 94 3.71 -14.44 8.01
N SER A 95 3.68 -15.68 7.48
CA SER A 95 3.00 -16.79 8.16
C SER A 95 3.61 -17.23 9.51
N PRO A 96 4.94 -17.25 9.73
CA PRO A 96 5.47 -17.56 11.05
C PRO A 96 5.07 -16.50 12.09
N LEU A 97 5.25 -15.22 11.75
CA LEU A 97 4.89 -14.11 12.62
C LEU A 97 3.38 -14.14 12.97
N LEU A 98 2.52 -14.31 11.96
CA LEU A 98 1.08 -14.39 12.17
C LEU A 98 0.69 -15.55 13.10
N ARG A 99 1.32 -16.73 12.92
CA ARG A 99 1.02 -17.91 13.75
C ARG A 99 1.32 -17.64 15.24
N THR A 100 2.48 -17.09 15.53
CA THR A 100 2.87 -16.75 16.91
C THR A 100 1.96 -15.66 17.47
N TRP A 101 1.58 -14.67 16.63
CA TRP A 101 0.66 -13.63 17.03
C TRP A 101 -0.74 -14.16 17.38
N LEU A 102 -1.31 -15.03 16.56
CA LEU A 102 -2.61 -15.65 16.84
C LEU A 102 -2.59 -16.51 18.11
N GLN A 103 -1.49 -17.25 18.35
CA GLN A 103 -1.31 -17.99 19.61
C GLN A 103 -1.26 -17.05 20.82
N ARG A 104 -0.64 -15.87 20.72
CA ARG A 104 -0.65 -14.87 21.76
C ARG A 104 -2.05 -14.35 22.04
N LEU A 105 -2.79 -13.98 20.99
CA LEU A 105 -4.18 -13.51 21.12
C LEU A 105 -5.10 -14.56 21.73
N GLN A 106 -4.95 -15.82 21.33
CA GLN A 106 -5.71 -16.92 21.92
C GLN A 106 -5.41 -17.10 23.41
N ARG A 107 -4.14 -17.02 23.83
CA ARG A 107 -3.76 -17.05 25.25
C ARG A 107 -4.30 -15.86 26.05
N GLN A 108 -4.51 -14.71 25.41
CA GLN A 108 -5.13 -13.53 26.00
C GLN A 108 -6.67 -13.60 26.00
N GLY A 109 -7.28 -14.71 25.57
CA GLY A 109 -8.73 -14.91 25.59
C GLY A 109 -9.49 -14.21 24.45
N VAL A 110 -8.79 -13.76 23.39
CA VAL A 110 -9.47 -13.17 22.20
C VAL A 110 -10.27 -14.22 21.46
N VAL A 111 -11.58 -13.94 21.22
CA VAL A 111 -12.49 -14.81 20.50
C VAL A 111 -12.60 -14.36 19.04
N PHE A 112 -12.51 -15.30 18.10
CA PHE A 112 -12.62 -15.02 16.66
C PHE A 112 -13.91 -15.60 16.10
N HIS A 113 -14.73 -14.72 15.50
CA HIS A 113 -15.95 -15.06 14.76
C HIS A 113 -15.69 -14.91 13.27
N LEU A 114 -15.45 -16.03 12.60
CA LEU A 114 -15.17 -16.08 11.17
C LEU A 114 -16.45 -16.20 10.36
N ARG A 115 -16.41 -15.82 9.07
CA ARG A 115 -17.57 -15.86 8.15
C ARG A 115 -18.74 -14.99 8.66
N HIS A 116 -18.43 -13.87 9.31
CA HIS A 116 -19.40 -12.88 9.75
C HIS A 116 -19.23 -11.62 8.92
N ASP A 117 -20.11 -11.41 7.95
CA ASP A 117 -20.12 -10.21 7.12
C ASP A 117 -20.87 -9.08 7.84
N TRP A 118 -20.20 -7.95 8.05
CA TRP A 118 -20.78 -6.82 8.75
C TRP A 118 -21.74 -6.04 7.85
N LEU A 119 -22.99 -5.89 8.27
CA LEU A 119 -24.06 -5.21 7.54
C LEU A 119 -24.44 -3.84 8.12
N GLY A 120 -23.66 -3.29 9.04
CA GLY A 120 -23.96 -2.03 9.71
C GLY A 120 -24.58 -2.22 11.07
N TRP A 121 -25.58 -1.41 11.40
CA TRP A 121 -26.22 -1.37 12.71
C TRP A 121 -27.72 -1.51 12.63
N GLN A 122 -28.32 -2.07 13.70
CA GLN A 122 -29.74 -2.00 14.00
C GLN A 122 -29.89 -1.40 15.41
N GLY A 123 -30.35 -0.15 15.49
CA GLY A 123 -30.20 0.63 16.72
C GLY A 123 -28.71 0.80 17.04
N ASP A 124 -28.30 0.40 18.23
CA ASP A 124 -26.91 0.41 18.71
C ASP A 124 -26.18 -0.91 18.48
N ASP A 125 -26.89 -1.99 18.14
CA ASP A 125 -26.30 -3.29 17.90
C ASP A 125 -25.64 -3.40 16.54
N LEU A 126 -24.49 -4.05 16.47
CA LEU A 126 -23.84 -4.44 15.22
C LEU A 126 -24.63 -5.58 14.57
N VAL A 127 -24.81 -5.50 13.26
CA VAL A 127 -25.50 -6.53 12.47
C VAL A 127 -24.49 -7.29 11.63
N PHE A 128 -24.51 -8.60 11.74
CA PHE A 128 -23.70 -9.50 10.92
C PHE A 128 -24.56 -10.50 10.17
N ASP A 129 -24.05 -10.97 9.02
CA ASP A 129 -24.52 -12.15 8.30
C ASP A 129 -23.47 -13.25 8.36
N ASN A 130 -23.84 -14.41 8.89
CA ASN A 130 -23.07 -15.66 8.88
C ASN A 130 -23.81 -16.82 8.23
N GLY A 131 -24.80 -16.52 7.39
CA GLY A 131 -25.87 -17.38 6.91
C GLY A 131 -27.18 -17.14 7.65
N ASN A 132 -27.13 -16.42 8.77
CA ASN A 132 -28.26 -15.89 9.51
C ASN A 132 -27.95 -14.46 9.95
N ARG A 133 -29.00 -13.65 10.17
CA ARG A 133 -28.82 -12.31 10.71
C ARG A 133 -28.55 -12.39 12.22
N VAL A 134 -27.40 -11.88 12.64
CA VAL A 134 -26.93 -11.89 14.03
C VAL A 134 -26.78 -10.46 14.53
N LEU A 135 -27.39 -10.15 15.68
CA LEU A 135 -27.23 -8.88 16.39
C LEU A 135 -26.20 -9.05 17.50
N VAL A 136 -25.26 -8.14 17.58
CA VAL A 136 -24.17 -8.17 18.54
C VAL A 136 -24.10 -6.84 19.29
N PRO A 137 -24.47 -6.79 20.58
CA PRO A 137 -24.23 -5.62 21.40
C PRO A 137 -22.74 -5.45 21.64
N ALA A 138 -22.24 -4.21 21.56
CA ALA A 138 -20.86 -3.90 21.83
C ALA A 138 -20.74 -2.55 22.55
N GLU A 139 -20.05 -2.53 23.69
CA GLU A 139 -19.74 -1.31 24.44
C GLU A 139 -18.84 -0.36 23.62
N THR A 140 -17.92 -0.93 22.88
CA THR A 140 -17.00 -0.20 21.99
C THR A 140 -16.67 -1.04 20.77
N THR A 141 -16.60 -0.38 19.61
CA THR A 141 -16.28 -1.03 18.34
C THR A 141 -15.06 -0.38 17.69
N ILE A 142 -14.12 -1.20 17.22
CA ILE A 142 -13.01 -0.73 16.38
C ILE A 142 -13.17 -1.31 14.97
N LEU A 143 -13.50 -0.46 14.02
CA LEU A 143 -13.61 -0.81 12.60
C LEU A 143 -12.21 -0.86 11.99
N ALA A 144 -11.81 -2.04 11.50
CA ALA A 144 -10.53 -2.30 10.86
C ALA A 144 -10.72 -3.04 9.52
N LEU A 145 -11.71 -2.58 8.72
CA LEU A 145 -12.20 -3.29 7.54
C LEU A 145 -11.30 -3.11 6.30
N GLY A 146 -10.24 -2.31 6.42
CA GLY A 146 -9.28 -2.07 5.35
C GLY A 146 -9.82 -1.17 4.24
N GLY A 147 -9.10 -1.13 3.11
CA GLY A 147 -9.52 -0.42 1.90
C GLY A 147 -10.36 -1.30 0.96
N ALA A 148 -10.31 -0.98 -0.34
CA ALA A 148 -11.05 -1.67 -1.40
C ALA A 148 -10.16 -2.58 -2.27
N SER A 149 -8.87 -2.68 -1.98
CA SER A 149 -7.94 -3.51 -2.75
C SER A 149 -8.05 -4.98 -2.34
N TRP A 150 -7.94 -5.89 -3.32
CA TRP A 150 -8.05 -7.34 -3.13
C TRP A 150 -9.38 -7.81 -2.53
N PRO A 151 -10.53 -7.59 -3.19
CA PRO A 151 -11.86 -7.97 -2.67
C PRO A 151 -11.95 -9.45 -2.27
N ARG A 152 -11.28 -10.33 -3.02
CA ARG A 152 -11.20 -11.77 -2.72
C ARG A 152 -10.51 -12.11 -1.38
N LEU A 153 -9.84 -11.14 -0.77
CA LEU A 153 -9.20 -11.28 0.55
C LEU A 153 -9.98 -10.56 1.66
N GLY A 154 -11.15 -10.00 1.33
CA GLY A 154 -12.07 -9.39 2.28
C GLY A 154 -12.16 -7.86 2.21
N GLY A 155 -11.25 -7.18 1.51
CA GLY A 155 -11.25 -5.72 1.40
C GLY A 155 -11.94 -5.23 0.13
N ASP A 156 -13.25 -5.02 0.14
CA ASP A 156 -14.04 -4.55 -1.02
C ASP A 156 -14.51 -3.10 -0.93
N GLY A 157 -14.30 -2.44 0.24
CA GLY A 157 -14.73 -1.06 0.47
C GLY A 157 -16.24 -0.90 0.70
N GLY A 158 -17.02 -2.00 0.80
CA GLY A 158 -18.47 -1.96 1.00
C GLY A 158 -18.92 -1.19 2.25
N TRP A 159 -18.08 -1.16 3.27
CA TRP A 159 -18.29 -0.39 4.50
C TRP A 159 -18.51 1.13 4.26
N ALA A 160 -18.00 1.68 3.15
CA ALA A 160 -18.07 3.11 2.87
C ALA A 160 -19.52 3.60 2.71
N GLY A 161 -20.41 2.77 2.13
CA GLY A 161 -21.85 3.05 2.04
C GLY A 161 -22.49 3.13 3.42
N LEU A 162 -22.24 2.12 4.26
CA LEU A 162 -22.81 2.02 5.60
C LEU A 162 -22.43 3.21 6.50
N LEU A 163 -21.20 3.70 6.37
CA LEU A 163 -20.74 4.86 7.14
C LEU A 163 -21.33 6.17 6.60
N ARG A 164 -21.47 6.33 5.28
CA ARG A 164 -22.11 7.52 4.68
C ARG A 164 -23.57 7.63 5.11
N GLU A 165 -24.29 6.53 5.20
CA GLU A 165 -25.68 6.49 5.72
C GLU A 165 -25.77 6.99 7.17
N ARG A 166 -24.69 6.89 7.94
CA ARG A 166 -24.56 7.43 9.30
C ARG A 166 -24.00 8.86 9.36
N GLY A 167 -23.87 9.54 8.22
CA GLY A 167 -23.38 10.91 8.15
C GLY A 167 -21.86 11.06 8.23
N VAL A 168 -21.10 9.98 8.06
CA VAL A 168 -19.64 10.03 8.03
C VAL A 168 -19.17 10.46 6.64
N GLU A 169 -18.31 11.47 6.57
CA GLU A 169 -17.66 11.87 5.33
C GLU A 169 -16.62 10.83 4.92
N VAL A 170 -16.82 10.21 3.76
CA VAL A 170 -15.90 9.21 3.20
C VAL A 170 -15.47 9.66 1.81
N SER A 171 -14.19 10.01 1.66
CA SER A 171 -13.54 10.29 0.38
C SER A 171 -13.62 9.09 -0.56
N ALA A 172 -13.77 9.35 -1.85
CA ALA A 172 -13.84 8.28 -2.85
C ALA A 172 -12.63 7.36 -2.77
N LEU A 173 -12.89 6.04 -2.73
CA LEU A 173 -11.84 5.02 -2.73
C LEU A 173 -11.22 4.93 -4.13
N ALA A 174 -9.90 5.04 -4.19
CA ALA A 174 -9.13 5.05 -5.42
C ALA A 174 -7.92 4.11 -5.32
N PRO A 175 -7.40 3.59 -6.45
CA PRO A 175 -6.22 2.74 -6.43
C PRO A 175 -4.97 3.52 -6.01
N ALA A 176 -4.17 2.94 -5.11
CA ALA A 176 -2.86 3.43 -4.71
C ALA A 176 -1.81 2.33 -4.87
N ASN A 177 -0.56 2.70 -5.18
CA ASN A 177 0.49 1.75 -5.52
C ASN A 177 0.04 0.77 -6.63
N VAL A 178 -0.30 1.31 -7.77
CA VAL A 178 -0.98 0.63 -8.87
C VAL A 178 -0.22 0.80 -10.18
N GLY A 179 -0.43 -0.10 -11.13
CA GLY A 179 0.03 0.02 -12.50
C GLY A 179 -0.85 0.96 -13.33
N PHE A 180 -0.34 1.36 -14.50
CA PHE A 180 -1.02 2.28 -15.41
C PHE A 180 -1.10 1.69 -16.82
N THR A 181 -2.18 2.04 -17.53
CA THR A 181 -2.37 1.66 -18.92
C THR A 181 -1.62 2.60 -19.86
N ALA A 182 -1.05 2.02 -20.90
CA ALA A 182 -0.45 2.70 -22.02
C ALA A 182 -0.93 2.04 -23.32
N VAL A 183 -0.87 2.77 -24.43
CA VAL A 183 -1.20 2.21 -25.73
C VAL A 183 0.06 1.61 -26.33
N TRP A 184 0.08 0.29 -26.46
CA TRP A 184 1.14 -0.45 -27.14
C TRP A 184 0.68 -0.99 -28.50
N THR A 185 1.62 -1.18 -29.42
CA THR A 185 1.36 -2.03 -30.58
C THR A 185 1.18 -3.49 -30.16
N ASP A 186 0.39 -4.25 -30.91
CA ASP A 186 0.14 -5.66 -30.58
C ASP A 186 1.44 -6.48 -30.60
N ASP A 187 2.38 -6.20 -31.51
CA ASP A 187 3.70 -6.85 -31.56
C ASP A 187 4.51 -6.56 -30.30
N PHE A 188 4.59 -5.31 -29.85
CA PHE A 188 5.29 -4.95 -28.63
C PHE A 188 4.68 -5.63 -27.40
N ALA A 189 3.35 -5.55 -27.26
CA ALA A 189 2.63 -6.18 -26.16
C ALA A 189 2.81 -7.71 -26.15
N ALA A 190 2.72 -8.37 -27.30
CA ALA A 190 2.88 -9.83 -27.41
C ALA A 190 4.28 -10.30 -27.02
N ARG A 191 5.32 -9.54 -27.42
CA ARG A 191 6.73 -9.94 -27.25
C ARG A 191 7.30 -9.61 -25.88
N PHE A 192 6.85 -8.52 -25.26
CA PHE A 192 7.51 -7.96 -24.07
C PHE A 192 6.63 -7.89 -22.85
N ALA A 193 5.34 -8.27 -22.89
CA ALA A 193 4.53 -8.38 -21.68
C ALA A 193 5.15 -9.37 -20.69
N GLY A 194 5.23 -8.98 -19.41
CA GLY A 194 5.87 -9.74 -18.35
C GLY A 194 7.40 -9.56 -18.29
N THR A 195 7.99 -8.67 -19.08
CA THR A 195 9.44 -8.42 -19.07
C THR A 195 9.80 -7.26 -18.14
N PRO A 196 10.70 -7.46 -17.16
CA PRO A 196 11.16 -6.38 -16.30
C PRO A 196 12.21 -5.51 -17.00
N LEU A 197 12.12 -4.20 -16.80
CA LEU A 197 13.20 -3.24 -17.05
C LEU A 197 13.84 -2.89 -15.71
N LYS A 198 15.06 -3.35 -15.51
CA LYS A 198 15.84 -3.14 -14.30
C LYS A 198 16.84 -2.01 -14.48
N ASN A 199 17.31 -1.46 -13.35
CA ASN A 199 18.29 -0.38 -13.35
C ASN A 199 17.85 0.79 -14.25
N ILE A 200 16.63 1.26 -14.05
CA ILE A 200 16.04 2.42 -14.71
C ILE A 200 15.67 3.49 -13.66
N ALA A 201 15.41 4.70 -14.11
CA ALA A 201 14.75 5.69 -13.28
C ALA A 201 13.51 6.23 -13.99
N VAL A 202 12.45 6.46 -13.23
CA VAL A 202 11.23 7.11 -13.72
C VAL A 202 11.11 8.50 -13.12
N THR A 203 10.67 9.45 -13.93
CA THR A 203 10.45 10.83 -13.48
C THR A 203 9.03 11.27 -13.82
N PHE A 204 8.33 11.77 -12.82
CA PHE A 204 7.03 12.40 -12.98
C PHE A 204 6.90 13.61 -12.03
N ALA A 205 6.43 14.76 -12.55
CA ALA A 205 6.22 16.00 -11.82
C ALA A 205 7.41 16.40 -10.91
N GLY A 206 8.64 16.28 -11.46
CA GLY A 206 9.88 16.61 -10.75
C GLY A 206 10.38 15.56 -9.75
N LYS A 207 9.62 14.51 -9.51
CA LYS A 207 10.03 13.38 -8.64
C LYS A 207 10.67 12.28 -9.48
N THR A 208 11.95 11.98 -9.20
CA THR A 208 12.69 10.89 -9.85
C THR A 208 12.86 9.72 -8.89
N VAL A 209 12.59 8.50 -9.36
CA VAL A 209 12.71 7.26 -8.61
C VAL A 209 13.49 6.23 -9.41
N ALA A 210 14.65 5.82 -8.90
CA ALA A 210 15.42 4.72 -9.45
C ALA A 210 14.85 3.37 -8.98
N GLY A 211 14.89 2.35 -9.85
CA GLY A 211 14.39 1.02 -9.52
C GLY A 211 14.18 0.15 -10.75
N GLU A 212 13.08 -0.59 -10.70
CA GLU A 212 12.64 -1.43 -11.80
C GLU A 212 11.15 -1.20 -12.09
N LEU A 213 10.76 -1.45 -13.33
CA LEU A 213 9.37 -1.54 -13.75
C LEU A 213 9.14 -2.82 -14.55
N MET A 214 7.89 -3.20 -14.69
CA MET A 214 7.43 -4.32 -15.50
C MET A 214 6.63 -3.80 -16.68
N LEU A 215 6.98 -4.23 -17.88
CA LEU A 215 6.13 -4.08 -19.06
C LEU A 215 4.98 -5.07 -18.96
N THR A 216 3.75 -4.59 -19.06
CA THR A 216 2.56 -5.46 -19.08
C THR A 216 1.91 -5.41 -20.45
N ARG A 217 0.98 -6.31 -20.72
CA ARG A 217 0.22 -6.29 -21.99
C ARG A 217 -0.49 -4.96 -22.23
N THR A 218 -0.87 -4.25 -21.17
CA THR A 218 -1.70 -3.05 -21.23
C THR A 218 -1.02 -1.80 -20.68
N GLY A 219 0.28 -1.85 -20.34
CA GLY A 219 0.98 -0.69 -19.78
C GLY A 219 2.17 -1.02 -18.91
N LEU A 220 2.29 -0.33 -17.77
CA LEU A 220 3.44 -0.38 -16.86
C LEU A 220 3.02 -0.65 -15.42
N GLU A 221 3.83 -1.44 -14.69
CA GLU A 221 3.67 -1.64 -13.24
C GLU A 221 5.04 -1.81 -12.57
N GLY A 222 5.09 -2.07 -11.28
CA GLY A 222 6.33 -2.34 -10.53
C GLY A 222 6.77 -1.21 -9.61
N GLY A 223 7.83 -1.45 -8.85
CA GLY A 223 8.23 -0.61 -7.72
C GLY A 223 8.44 0.86 -8.06
N ALA A 224 9.11 1.16 -9.18
CA ALA A 224 9.35 2.54 -9.60
C ALA A 224 8.04 3.25 -9.99
N ILE A 225 7.11 2.55 -10.64
CA ILE A 225 5.78 3.07 -11.02
C ILE A 225 4.94 3.34 -9.77
N TYR A 226 4.92 2.38 -8.81
CA TYR A 226 4.14 2.53 -7.58
C TYR A 226 4.58 3.75 -6.76
N ALA A 227 5.86 4.06 -6.76
CA ALA A 227 6.40 5.20 -6.02
C ALA A 227 5.95 6.58 -6.55
N VAL A 228 5.51 6.67 -7.80
CA VAL A 228 4.97 7.89 -8.44
C VAL A 228 3.46 7.79 -8.73
N SER A 229 2.81 6.69 -8.32
CA SER A 229 1.43 6.35 -8.72
C SER A 229 0.39 7.37 -8.27
N ALA A 230 0.51 7.96 -7.07
CA ALA A 230 -0.43 8.99 -6.61
C ALA A 230 -0.47 10.21 -7.56
N GLY A 231 0.70 10.74 -7.91
CA GLY A 231 0.77 11.87 -8.85
C GLY A 231 0.27 11.53 -10.26
N LEU A 232 0.61 10.33 -10.77
CA LEU A 232 0.13 9.86 -12.08
C LEU A 232 -1.38 9.70 -12.10
N ARG A 233 -1.96 9.04 -11.08
CA ARG A 233 -3.41 8.88 -10.92
C ARG A 233 -4.11 10.23 -10.93
N ASP A 234 -3.65 11.16 -10.10
CA ASP A 234 -4.26 12.47 -9.96
C ASP A 234 -4.13 13.33 -11.23
N ALA A 235 -3.02 13.19 -11.99
CA ALA A 235 -2.85 13.86 -13.28
C ALA A 235 -3.77 13.27 -14.35
N ILE A 236 -3.89 11.95 -14.42
CA ILE A 236 -4.78 11.27 -15.36
C ILE A 236 -6.24 11.62 -15.06
N ALA A 237 -6.63 11.68 -13.78
CA ALA A 237 -7.99 12.07 -13.39
C ALA A 237 -8.32 13.51 -13.83
N ARG A 238 -7.34 14.43 -13.84
CA ARG A 238 -7.53 15.84 -14.24
C ARG A 238 -7.44 16.09 -15.73
N HIS A 239 -6.54 15.36 -16.42
CA HIS A 239 -6.15 15.70 -17.80
C HIS A 239 -6.43 14.56 -18.79
N GLY A 240 -6.95 13.41 -18.34
CA GLY A 240 -7.18 12.23 -19.15
C GLY A 240 -5.91 11.43 -19.49
N HIS A 241 -4.73 11.95 -19.20
CA HIS A 241 -3.44 11.27 -19.42
C HIS A 241 -2.33 11.87 -18.57
N ALA A 242 -1.20 11.16 -18.53
CA ALA A 242 0.05 11.64 -17.93
C ALA A 242 1.25 11.17 -18.77
N GLU A 243 2.28 12.01 -18.91
CA GLU A 243 3.54 11.65 -19.56
C GLU A 243 4.56 11.23 -18.52
N LEU A 244 4.98 9.97 -18.55
CA LEU A 244 6.01 9.42 -17.68
C LEU A 244 7.35 9.41 -18.44
N SER A 245 8.38 10.01 -17.86
CA SER A 245 9.74 9.95 -18.42
C SER A 245 10.52 8.78 -17.80
N ILE A 246 11.17 7.98 -18.64
CA ILE A 246 11.98 6.82 -18.23
C ILE A 246 13.42 7.02 -18.70
N ASP A 247 14.35 7.03 -17.76
CA ASP A 247 15.78 6.94 -18.01
C ASP A 247 16.21 5.48 -17.99
N LEU A 248 16.64 4.97 -19.15
CA LEU A 248 17.03 3.58 -19.34
C LEU A 248 18.47 3.28 -18.86
N ARG A 249 19.28 4.30 -18.55
CA ARG A 249 20.65 4.18 -18.05
C ARG A 249 20.94 5.27 -17.00
N PRO A 250 20.31 5.21 -15.82
CA PRO A 250 20.51 6.22 -14.77
C PRO A 250 21.94 6.23 -14.19
N ASP A 251 22.69 5.16 -14.40
CA ASP A 251 24.09 5.02 -14.04
C ASP A 251 25.05 5.80 -14.97
N LEU A 252 24.60 6.29 -16.11
CA LEU A 252 25.36 7.09 -17.06
C LEU A 252 24.81 8.51 -17.14
N ASN A 253 25.69 9.51 -17.09
CA ASN A 253 25.28 10.88 -17.42
C ASN A 253 25.17 11.07 -18.96
N VAL A 254 24.56 12.19 -19.37
CA VAL A 254 24.31 12.48 -20.79
C VAL A 254 25.59 12.48 -21.63
N GLY A 255 26.70 13.09 -21.11
CA GLY A 255 27.98 13.12 -21.82
C GLY A 255 28.57 11.71 -22.02
N GLN A 256 28.43 10.84 -21.03
CA GLN A 256 28.87 9.44 -21.13
C GLN A 256 28.03 8.66 -22.15
N VAL A 257 26.72 8.89 -22.20
CA VAL A 257 25.82 8.28 -23.20
C VAL A 257 26.25 8.73 -24.59
N ILE A 258 26.42 10.02 -24.83
CA ILE A 258 26.84 10.57 -26.13
C ILE A 258 28.20 9.98 -26.54
N SER A 259 29.20 10.00 -25.64
CA SER A 259 30.53 9.46 -25.91
C SER A 259 30.52 7.97 -26.27
N LYS A 260 29.79 7.15 -25.49
CA LYS A 260 29.66 5.71 -25.77
C LYS A 260 28.94 5.44 -27.07
N PHE A 261 27.81 6.13 -27.32
CA PHE A 261 27.02 5.97 -28.53
C PHE A 261 27.75 6.46 -29.79
N GLY A 262 28.57 7.51 -29.68
CA GLY A 262 29.38 8.04 -30.79
C GLY A 262 30.51 7.09 -31.22
N ARG A 263 30.96 6.16 -30.35
CA ARG A 263 31.95 5.13 -30.67
C ARG A 263 31.35 3.92 -31.41
N ALA A 264 30.01 3.82 -31.47
CA ALA A 264 29.35 2.75 -32.21
C ALA A 264 29.53 2.92 -33.70
N SER A 265 29.68 1.81 -34.43
CA SER A 265 29.83 1.85 -35.86
C SER A 265 28.61 2.48 -36.54
N PRO A 266 28.80 3.49 -37.41
CA PRO A 266 27.71 4.07 -38.21
C PRO A 266 26.98 3.07 -39.11
N LYS A 267 27.63 1.93 -39.42
CA LYS A 267 27.05 0.84 -40.25
C LYS A 267 26.10 -0.04 -39.45
N ASP A 268 26.16 -0.01 -38.12
CA ASP A 268 25.24 -0.77 -37.29
C ASP A 268 23.85 -0.14 -37.25
N SER A 269 22.80 -0.97 -37.24
CA SER A 269 21.42 -0.50 -37.01
C SER A 269 21.33 0.18 -35.62
N LEU A 270 20.33 1.04 -35.45
CA LEU A 270 20.07 1.70 -34.16
C LEU A 270 20.01 0.70 -33.01
N SER A 271 19.28 -0.40 -33.19
CA SER A 271 19.19 -1.48 -32.19
C SER A 271 20.55 -2.09 -31.81
N ASN A 272 21.40 -2.33 -32.80
CA ASN A 272 22.75 -2.85 -32.55
C ASN A 272 23.65 -1.83 -31.85
N ARG A 273 23.55 -0.56 -32.22
CA ARG A 273 24.27 0.53 -31.54
C ARG A 273 23.85 0.66 -30.09
N LEU A 274 22.55 0.69 -29.80
CA LEU A 274 22.01 0.75 -28.44
C LEU A 274 22.45 -0.45 -27.60
N ARG A 275 22.41 -1.66 -28.16
CA ARG A 275 22.85 -2.88 -27.48
C ARG A 275 24.35 -2.88 -27.20
N LYS A 276 25.18 -2.61 -28.21
CA LYS A 276 26.66 -2.73 -28.11
C LYS A 276 27.29 -1.61 -27.28
N SER A 277 26.83 -0.37 -27.44
CA SER A 277 27.46 0.80 -26.79
C SER A 277 26.87 1.12 -25.43
N LEU A 278 25.57 0.91 -25.25
CA LEU A 278 24.85 1.27 -24.01
C LEU A 278 24.35 0.07 -23.20
N ASN A 279 24.61 -1.15 -23.68
CA ASN A 279 24.20 -2.39 -23.03
C ASN A 279 22.71 -2.44 -22.67
N LEU A 280 21.86 -1.91 -23.58
CA LEU A 280 20.41 -1.98 -23.39
C LEU A 280 19.89 -3.39 -23.66
N THR A 281 18.91 -3.83 -22.84
CA THR A 281 18.20 -5.08 -23.04
C THR A 281 17.31 -5.05 -24.29
N PRO A 282 16.94 -6.19 -24.89
CA PRO A 282 16.00 -6.22 -26.01
C PRO A 282 14.69 -5.49 -25.73
N ALA A 283 14.15 -5.61 -24.51
CA ALA A 283 12.92 -4.93 -24.10
C ALA A 283 13.09 -3.40 -24.00
N ALA A 284 14.23 -2.92 -23.49
CA ALA A 284 14.54 -1.50 -23.43
C ALA A 284 14.70 -0.90 -24.84
N ILE A 285 15.38 -1.63 -25.75
CA ILE A 285 15.50 -1.23 -27.17
C ILE A 285 14.13 -1.20 -27.85
N ALA A 286 13.30 -2.21 -27.62
CA ALA A 286 11.95 -2.25 -28.17
C ALA A 286 11.09 -1.08 -27.65
N LEU A 287 11.22 -0.71 -26.38
CA LEU A 287 10.52 0.46 -25.82
C LEU A 287 10.95 1.77 -26.51
N VAL A 288 12.25 1.93 -26.79
CA VAL A 288 12.75 3.09 -27.59
C VAL A 288 12.09 3.16 -28.97
N HIS A 289 11.96 2.02 -29.66
CA HIS A 289 11.30 1.97 -30.96
C HIS A 289 9.79 2.19 -30.86
N GLU A 290 9.13 1.56 -29.89
CA GLU A 290 7.70 1.68 -29.66
C GLU A 290 7.27 3.13 -29.41
N THR A 291 8.03 3.83 -28.57
CA THR A 291 7.76 5.24 -28.23
C THR A 291 8.37 6.23 -29.21
N ARG A 292 9.17 5.75 -30.19
CA ARG A 292 9.99 6.59 -31.09
C ARG A 292 10.85 7.60 -30.32
N ALA A 293 11.35 7.20 -29.15
CA ALA A 293 12.08 8.09 -28.28
C ALA A 293 13.41 8.54 -28.91
N PRO A 294 13.68 9.85 -28.97
CA PRO A 294 14.94 10.38 -29.50
C PRO A 294 16.08 10.26 -28.47
N ASP A 295 15.76 10.14 -27.19
CA ASP A 295 16.71 10.12 -26.09
C ASP A 295 16.38 8.99 -25.09
N ILE A 296 17.37 8.13 -24.82
CA ILE A 296 17.23 7.02 -23.83
C ILE A 296 17.23 7.49 -22.39
N LYS A 297 17.63 8.75 -22.13
CA LYS A 297 17.60 9.37 -20.80
C LYS A 297 16.23 9.95 -20.46
N ALA A 298 15.35 10.06 -21.44
CA ALA A 298 14.02 10.67 -21.30
C ALA A 298 13.00 10.00 -22.23
N VAL A 299 12.89 8.67 -22.17
CA VAL A 299 11.88 7.94 -22.94
C VAL A 299 10.51 8.28 -22.38
N SER A 300 9.69 9.01 -23.17
CA SER A 300 8.35 9.39 -22.74
C SER A 300 7.33 8.28 -23.04
N VAL A 301 6.54 7.93 -22.04
CA VAL A 301 5.43 6.99 -22.14
C VAL A 301 4.15 7.68 -21.74
N ARG A 302 3.19 7.75 -22.66
CA ARG A 302 1.86 8.29 -22.38
C ARG A 302 1.00 7.26 -21.66
N LEU A 303 0.60 7.57 -20.44
CA LEU A 303 -0.27 6.77 -19.59
C LEU A 303 -1.70 7.33 -19.66
N THR A 304 -2.68 6.46 -19.87
CA THR A 304 -4.07 6.84 -20.15
C THR A 304 -5.07 6.45 -19.09
N GLY A 305 -4.67 5.62 -18.10
CA GLY A 305 -5.53 5.18 -17.02
C GLY A 305 -4.74 4.51 -15.90
N ALA A 306 -5.23 4.55 -14.69
CA ALA A 306 -4.80 3.68 -13.62
C ALA A 306 -5.50 2.32 -13.76
N GLN A 307 -4.83 1.22 -13.40
CA GLN A 307 -5.49 -0.07 -13.24
C GLN A 307 -6.50 0.01 -12.08
N GLY A 308 -7.50 -0.86 -12.09
CA GLY A 308 -8.56 -0.87 -11.08
C GLY A 308 -8.04 -1.12 -9.65
N VAL A 309 -8.84 -0.68 -8.67
CA VAL A 309 -8.50 -0.82 -7.25
C VAL A 309 -8.34 -2.29 -6.82
N GLU A 310 -9.01 -3.21 -7.49
CA GLU A 310 -8.91 -4.66 -7.25
C GLU A 310 -7.52 -5.23 -7.55
N ARG A 311 -6.71 -4.52 -8.36
CA ARG A 311 -5.32 -4.87 -8.70
C ARG A 311 -4.28 -4.02 -7.99
N ALA A 312 -4.71 -2.97 -7.30
CA ALA A 312 -3.85 -2.09 -6.54
C ALA A 312 -3.27 -2.79 -5.30
N ILE A 313 -2.08 -2.38 -4.88
CA ILE A 313 -1.48 -2.87 -3.63
C ILE A 313 -2.25 -2.32 -2.44
N SER A 314 -2.75 -1.08 -2.53
CA SER A 314 -3.45 -0.37 -1.48
C SER A 314 -4.52 0.57 -2.04
N THR A 315 -5.27 1.17 -1.13
CA THR A 315 -6.37 2.09 -1.42
C THR A 315 -6.01 3.48 -0.91
N ALA A 316 -6.32 4.51 -1.70
CA ALA A 316 -6.37 5.91 -1.29
C ALA A 316 -7.83 6.31 -1.05
N GLY A 317 -8.07 7.42 -0.37
CA GLY A 317 -9.40 7.80 0.10
C GLY A 317 -9.76 7.08 1.40
N GLY A 318 -11.01 7.17 1.83
CA GLY A 318 -11.47 6.60 3.09
C GLY A 318 -12.14 7.63 3.99
N ILE A 319 -12.30 7.31 5.26
CA ILE A 319 -12.94 8.18 6.25
C ILE A 319 -12.12 9.46 6.41
N SER A 320 -12.78 10.62 6.16
CA SER A 320 -12.16 11.92 6.34
C SER A 320 -11.76 12.14 7.81
N PHE A 321 -10.56 12.66 8.05
CA PHE A 321 -10.14 13.00 9.40
C PHE A 321 -11.03 14.09 10.06
N SER A 322 -11.77 14.88 9.28
CA SER A 322 -12.79 15.81 9.78
C SER A 322 -13.94 15.10 10.50
N SER A 323 -14.26 13.87 10.09
CA SER A 323 -15.30 13.01 10.69
C SER A 323 -14.82 12.25 11.93
N LEU A 324 -13.56 12.41 12.32
CA LEU A 324 -12.96 11.71 13.45
C LEU A 324 -12.54 12.67 14.57
N THR A 325 -12.56 12.20 15.79
CA THR A 325 -11.87 12.85 16.90
C THR A 325 -10.35 12.66 16.77
N PRO A 326 -9.51 13.39 17.55
CA PRO A 326 -8.07 13.13 17.59
C PRO A 326 -7.70 11.69 17.98
N ASP A 327 -8.58 11.00 18.69
CA ASP A 327 -8.45 9.62 19.13
C ASP A 327 -8.97 8.58 18.13
N LEU A 328 -9.34 9.04 16.92
CA LEU A 328 -9.90 8.24 15.82
C LEU A 328 -11.30 7.65 16.10
N GLU A 329 -12.05 8.20 17.07
CA GLU A 329 -13.45 7.91 17.25
C GLU A 329 -14.28 8.58 16.15
N VAL A 330 -15.28 7.89 15.62
CA VAL A 330 -16.18 8.39 14.58
C VAL A 330 -17.21 9.33 15.23
N LYS A 331 -17.13 10.63 14.97
CA LYS A 331 -17.96 11.68 15.61
C LYS A 331 -19.46 11.41 15.48
N ALA A 332 -19.88 10.88 14.34
CA ALA A 332 -21.30 10.59 14.06
C ALA A 332 -21.81 9.32 14.74
N VAL A 333 -20.92 8.48 15.28
CA VAL A 333 -21.28 7.20 15.93
C VAL A 333 -20.40 7.03 17.18
N PRO A 334 -20.80 7.60 18.33
CA PRO A 334 -20.03 7.51 19.56
C PRO A 334 -19.72 6.06 19.96
N GLY A 335 -18.53 5.81 20.50
CA GLY A 335 -18.08 4.45 20.85
C GLY A 335 -17.53 3.64 19.68
N VAL A 336 -17.57 4.16 18.46
CA VAL A 336 -17.02 3.51 17.28
C VAL A 336 -15.74 4.22 16.84
N TYR A 337 -14.66 3.46 16.69
CA TYR A 337 -13.36 3.93 16.22
C TYR A 337 -13.05 3.34 14.85
N ALA A 338 -12.33 4.07 14.01
CA ALA A 338 -11.88 3.58 12.71
C ALA A 338 -10.37 3.67 12.57
N VAL A 339 -9.74 2.64 11.99
CA VAL A 339 -8.27 2.53 11.96
C VAL A 339 -7.75 1.99 10.64
N GLY A 340 -6.47 2.17 10.42
CA GLY A 340 -5.74 1.57 9.30
C GLY A 340 -6.11 2.16 7.95
N GLU A 341 -6.25 1.30 6.95
CA GLU A 341 -6.51 1.67 5.56
C GLU A 341 -7.95 2.15 5.30
N MET A 342 -8.83 2.12 6.32
CA MET A 342 -10.15 2.77 6.25
C MET A 342 -10.07 4.30 6.27
N LEU A 343 -9.02 4.86 6.82
CA LEU A 343 -8.82 6.30 6.97
C LEU A 343 -8.35 6.93 5.65
N ASP A 344 -8.67 8.19 5.41
CA ASP A 344 -8.30 8.92 4.19
C ASP A 344 -6.81 9.29 4.18
N TRP A 345 -5.96 8.31 3.90
CA TRP A 345 -4.52 8.49 3.67
C TRP A 345 -3.98 7.46 2.68
N GLU A 346 -2.81 7.74 2.14
CA GLU A 346 -2.04 6.81 1.32
C GLU A 346 -0.54 6.97 1.58
N ALA A 347 0.22 5.92 1.30
CA ALA A 347 1.67 5.94 1.38
C ALA A 347 2.27 5.05 0.27
N PRO A 348 3.53 5.29 -0.16
CA PRO A 348 4.20 4.42 -1.10
C PRO A 348 4.46 3.03 -0.49
N THR A 349 4.82 2.07 -1.36
CA THR A 349 5.36 0.78 -0.89
C THR A 349 6.67 1.00 -0.14
N GLY A 350 7.00 0.13 0.82
CA GLY A 350 8.23 0.26 1.60
C GLY A 350 8.06 0.05 3.11
N GLY A 351 6.91 -0.52 3.54
CA GLY A 351 6.58 -0.76 4.95
C GLY A 351 5.75 0.35 5.59
N TYR A 352 5.57 1.49 4.90
CA TYR A 352 4.82 2.64 5.42
C TYR A 352 3.34 2.33 5.66
N LEU A 353 2.73 1.54 4.77
CA LEU A 353 1.32 1.13 4.88
C LEU A 353 1.07 0.30 6.14
N LEU A 354 1.84 -0.76 6.34
CA LEU A 354 1.72 -1.60 7.55
C LEU A 354 2.01 -0.80 8.81
N GLN A 355 3.08 0.01 8.80
CA GLN A 355 3.42 0.85 9.94
C GLN A 355 2.28 1.74 10.38
N ALA A 356 1.65 2.48 9.46
CA ALA A 356 0.54 3.37 9.81
C ALA A 356 -0.73 2.59 10.22
N CYS A 357 -1.01 1.44 9.60
CA CYS A 357 -2.09 0.56 10.04
C CYS A 357 -1.89 0.09 11.49
N PHE A 358 -0.69 -0.33 11.85
CA PHE A 358 -0.38 -0.73 13.22
C PHE A 358 -0.44 0.46 14.18
N ALA A 359 0.14 1.60 13.81
CA ALA A 359 0.22 2.79 14.66
C ALA A 359 -1.18 3.36 14.96
N THR A 360 -2.01 3.57 13.96
CA THR A 360 -3.39 4.06 14.14
C THR A 360 -4.23 3.10 14.98
N THR A 361 -3.99 1.79 14.82
CA THR A 361 -4.70 0.77 15.60
C THR A 361 -4.28 0.78 17.07
N VAL A 362 -2.98 0.92 17.37
CA VAL A 362 -2.50 1.04 18.75
C VAL A 362 -3.00 2.33 19.39
N TRP A 363 -3.00 3.44 18.62
CA TRP A 363 -3.50 4.74 19.07
C TRP A 363 -4.96 4.65 19.52
N ALA A 364 -5.85 4.18 18.64
CA ALA A 364 -7.27 4.03 18.96
C ALA A 364 -7.53 3.06 20.10
N ALA A 365 -6.82 1.92 20.15
CA ALA A 365 -6.97 0.96 21.24
C ALA A 365 -6.58 1.55 22.61
N ARG A 366 -5.52 2.38 22.67
CA ARG A 366 -5.13 3.09 23.89
C ARG A 366 -6.18 4.13 24.30
N ALA A 367 -6.78 4.84 23.33
CA ALA A 367 -7.86 5.78 23.59
C ALA A 367 -9.11 5.07 24.16
N VAL A 368 -9.46 3.90 23.62
CA VAL A 368 -10.52 3.04 24.16
C VAL A 368 -10.23 2.67 25.62
N LEU A 369 -9.00 2.20 25.93
CA LEU A 369 -8.63 1.86 27.31
C LEU A 369 -8.77 3.06 28.26
N LYS A 370 -8.32 4.25 27.82
CA LYS A 370 -8.45 5.48 28.61
C LYS A 370 -9.91 5.82 28.90
N ARG A 371 -10.79 5.71 27.89
CA ARG A 371 -12.24 5.93 28.05
C ARG A 371 -12.83 4.93 29.05
N LEU A 372 -12.62 3.63 28.84
CA LEU A 372 -13.16 2.57 29.70
C LEU A 372 -12.58 2.53 31.14
N SER A 373 -11.55 3.33 31.42
CA SER A 373 -10.99 3.48 32.76
C SER A 373 -11.47 4.76 33.47
N ALA A 374 -12.19 5.63 32.76
CA ALA A 374 -12.74 6.87 33.27
C ALA A 374 -14.24 6.72 33.65
N ASP A 375 -14.88 5.68 33.11
CA ASP A 375 -16.23 5.24 33.46
C ASP A 375 -16.15 4.24 34.62
#